data_24c452453d22794f5178f267f8e68318
#
_entry.id   24c452453d22794f5178f267f8e68318
#
_cell.length_a   1.000
_cell.length_b   1.000
_cell.length_c   1.000
_cell.angle_alpha   90.00
_cell.angle_beta   90.00
_cell.angle_gamma   90.00
#
_symmetry.space_group_name_H-M   'P 1'
#
loop_
_entity.id
_entity.type
_entity.pdbx_description
1 polymer ?
#
loop_
_entity_poly.entity_id
_entity_poly.type
_entity_poly.pdbx_seq_one_letter_code
_entity_poly.pdbx_strand_id
1 'polypeptide(L)'
;MVGEQLEAHGVPTIVGADIIEEAAEATERDRPGIYDEYHVVDLTDIPSETLRELEDRRFNCLVTVAALGFGDIPPEAFAAAYNLVEPGGLVAFTIKEDFIAADDGSGFSRLVRRALDEGSMDLGARRRYRHRLSVDGQPLHYVAMVVEKRADLPLA
;
A
#
# COMPACT_ATOMS: atom_id res chain seq x y z
N MET A 1 4.09 6.31 12.23
CA MET A 1 5.35 5.57 12.00
C MET A 1 5.82 5.63 10.55
N VAL A 2 5.02 5.24 9.53
CA VAL A 2 5.45 5.37 8.13
C VAL A 2 5.59 6.82 7.74
N GLY A 3 4.59 7.66 7.99
CA GLY A 3 4.64 9.10 7.72
C GLY A 3 5.86 9.81 8.34
N GLU A 4 6.15 9.55 9.61
CA GLU A 4 7.34 10.11 10.29
C GLU A 4 8.65 9.72 9.60
N GLN A 5 8.74 8.50 9.07
CA GLN A 5 9.93 8.09 8.31
C GLN A 5 10.01 8.77 6.95
N LEU A 6 8.88 8.96 6.27
CA LEU A 6 8.83 9.69 5.01
C LEU A 6 9.24 11.16 5.22
N GLU A 7 8.69 11.82 6.24
CA GLU A 7 9.07 13.18 6.62
C GLU A 7 10.58 13.28 6.97
N ALA A 8 11.08 12.37 7.79
CA ALA A 8 12.51 12.33 8.17
C ALA A 8 13.45 12.13 6.98
N HIS A 9 12.95 11.53 5.89
CA HIS A 9 13.69 11.38 4.62
C HIS A 9 13.42 12.52 3.62
N GLY A 10 12.74 13.59 4.06
CA GLY A 10 12.53 14.80 3.27
C GLY A 10 11.45 14.67 2.19
N VAL A 11 10.48 13.76 2.36
CA VAL A 11 9.31 13.71 1.48
C VAL A 11 8.47 14.97 1.72
N PRO A 12 8.26 15.81 0.70
CA PRO A 12 7.70 17.15 0.90
C PRO A 12 6.18 17.17 1.09
N THR A 13 5.48 16.14 0.61
CA THR A 13 4.02 16.03 0.71
C THR A 13 3.64 14.60 1.00
N ILE A 14 2.88 14.40 2.07
CA ILE A 14 2.46 13.09 2.53
C ILE A 14 0.94 13.09 2.69
N VAL A 15 0.27 12.24 1.93
CA VAL A 15 -1.19 12.03 2.00
C VAL A 15 -1.45 10.65 2.59
N GLY A 16 -2.27 10.60 3.63
CA GLY A 16 -2.72 9.36 4.26
C GLY A 16 -4.11 8.96 3.76
N ALA A 17 -4.39 7.66 3.74
CA ALA A 17 -5.71 7.12 3.50
C ALA A 17 -5.98 5.91 4.38
N ASP A 18 -7.17 5.83 4.92
CA ASP A 18 -7.68 4.69 5.70
C ASP A 18 -9.19 4.60 5.52
N ILE A 19 -9.78 3.43 5.84
CA ILE A 19 -11.23 3.24 5.80
C ILE A 19 -11.92 3.66 7.09
N ILE A 20 -11.19 3.80 8.19
CA ILE A 20 -11.74 4.11 9.51
C ILE A 20 -11.38 5.52 9.98
N GLU A 21 -12.36 6.24 10.50
CA GLU A 21 -12.21 7.61 10.99
C GLU A 21 -11.26 7.69 12.20
N GLU A 22 -11.29 6.69 13.07
CA GLU A 22 -10.42 6.60 14.24
C GLU A 22 -8.93 6.58 13.89
N ALA A 23 -8.57 6.10 12.68
CA ALA A 23 -7.18 6.16 12.21
C ALA A 23 -6.75 7.60 11.90
N ALA A 24 -7.63 8.39 11.29
CA ALA A 24 -7.39 9.81 11.03
C ALA A 24 -7.28 10.59 12.34
N GLU A 25 -8.23 10.39 13.27
CA GLU A 25 -8.21 11.03 14.60
C GLU A 25 -6.96 10.66 15.39
N ALA A 26 -6.56 9.38 15.39
CA ALA A 26 -5.36 8.92 16.07
C ALA A 26 -4.09 9.54 15.46
N THR A 27 -4.06 9.70 14.14
CA THR A 27 -2.94 10.32 13.45
C THR A 27 -2.79 11.79 13.86
N GLU A 28 -3.88 12.56 13.85
CA GLU A 28 -3.85 13.97 14.24
C GLU A 28 -3.52 14.15 15.74
N ARG A 29 -4.04 13.28 16.59
CA ARG A 29 -3.76 13.33 18.04
C ARG A 29 -2.32 12.96 18.38
N ASP A 30 -1.79 11.87 17.80
CA ASP A 30 -0.52 11.27 18.20
C ASP A 30 0.65 11.78 17.37
N ARG A 31 0.38 12.30 16.16
CA ARG A 31 1.38 12.75 15.16
C ARG A 31 0.89 13.96 14.37
N PRO A 32 0.55 15.07 15.06
CA PRO A 32 0.00 16.25 14.40
C PRO A 32 0.97 16.79 13.34
N GLY A 33 0.44 17.10 12.16
CA GLY A 33 1.19 17.75 11.09
C GLY A 33 2.14 16.85 10.29
N ILE A 34 2.11 15.51 10.49
CA ILE A 34 2.90 14.57 9.66
C ILE A 34 2.29 14.39 8.27
N TYR A 35 0.97 14.40 8.18
CA TYR A 35 0.26 14.30 6.91
C TYR A 35 -0.28 15.66 6.50
N ASP A 36 -0.05 16.05 5.25
CA ASP A 36 -0.64 17.27 4.67
C ASP A 36 -2.14 17.11 4.48
N GLU A 37 -2.57 15.89 4.18
CA GLU A 37 -3.98 15.49 4.04
C GLU A 37 -4.17 14.08 4.53
N TYR A 38 -5.37 13.79 5.03
CA TYR A 38 -5.77 12.43 5.40
C TYR A 38 -7.19 12.15 4.93
N HIS A 39 -7.36 11.15 4.08
CA HIS A 39 -8.65 10.76 3.53
C HIS A 39 -9.19 9.53 4.27
N VAL A 40 -10.42 9.63 4.78
CA VAL A 40 -11.17 8.47 5.26
C VAL A 40 -12.03 8.00 4.10
N VAL A 41 -11.61 6.92 3.44
CA VAL A 41 -12.21 6.47 2.18
C VAL A 41 -12.07 4.97 1.99
N ASP A 42 -13.15 4.34 1.52
CA ASP A 42 -13.09 2.97 1.00
C ASP A 42 -12.51 2.99 -0.42
N LEU A 43 -11.29 2.47 -0.56
CA LEU A 43 -10.62 2.42 -1.86
C LEU A 43 -11.23 1.40 -2.85
N THR A 44 -12.18 0.58 -2.39
CA THR A 44 -12.96 -0.29 -3.30
C THR A 44 -14.20 0.40 -3.87
N ASP A 45 -14.62 1.52 -3.29
CA ASP A 45 -15.78 2.32 -3.71
C ASP A 45 -15.53 3.82 -3.50
N ILE A 46 -14.55 4.36 -4.23
CA ILE A 46 -14.14 5.76 -4.06
C ILE A 46 -15.20 6.70 -4.68
N PRO A 47 -15.76 7.66 -3.90
CA PRO A 47 -16.63 8.68 -4.44
C PRO A 47 -15.96 9.47 -5.57
N SER A 48 -16.70 9.77 -6.65
CA SER A 48 -16.14 10.41 -7.86
C SER A 48 -15.45 11.75 -7.59
N GLU A 49 -15.88 12.50 -6.59
CA GLU A 49 -15.24 13.76 -6.18
C GLU A 49 -13.88 13.50 -5.54
N THR A 50 -13.84 12.60 -4.55
CA THR A 50 -12.61 12.18 -3.87
C THR A 50 -11.62 11.54 -4.83
N LEU A 51 -12.10 10.73 -5.78
CA LEU A 51 -11.23 10.13 -6.80
C LEU A 51 -10.52 11.20 -7.62
N ARG A 52 -11.25 12.26 -8.09
CA ARG A 52 -10.64 13.36 -8.83
C ARG A 52 -9.61 14.13 -8.00
N GLU A 53 -9.93 14.39 -6.72
CA GLU A 53 -9.00 15.06 -5.80
C GLU A 53 -7.70 14.25 -5.66
N LEU A 54 -7.81 12.94 -5.50
CA LEU A 54 -6.65 12.04 -5.41
C LEU A 54 -5.86 11.96 -6.72
N GLU A 55 -6.54 11.86 -7.87
CA GLU A 55 -5.90 11.86 -9.19
C GLU A 55 -5.17 13.18 -9.49
N ASP A 56 -5.73 14.32 -9.10
CA ASP A 56 -5.13 15.65 -9.30
C ASP A 56 -3.82 15.82 -8.49
N ARG A 57 -3.60 15.01 -7.45
CA ARG A 57 -2.35 14.99 -6.68
C ARG A 57 -1.18 14.40 -7.46
N ARG A 58 -1.42 13.58 -8.46
CA ARG A 58 -0.38 12.97 -9.31
C ARG A 58 0.71 12.31 -8.47
N PHE A 59 0.33 11.39 -7.63
CA PHE A 59 1.24 10.71 -6.71
C PHE A 59 2.40 10.06 -7.46
N ASN A 60 3.61 10.22 -6.96
CA ASN A 60 4.81 9.57 -7.47
C ASN A 60 5.28 8.40 -6.59
N CYS A 61 4.64 8.19 -5.46
CA CYS A 61 4.98 7.08 -4.55
C CYS A 61 3.75 6.60 -3.79
N LEU A 62 3.63 5.28 -3.62
CA LEU A 62 2.71 4.62 -2.70
C LEU A 62 3.52 3.80 -1.69
N VAL A 63 3.17 3.93 -0.42
CA VAL A 63 3.79 3.11 0.65
C VAL A 63 2.70 2.45 1.48
N THR A 64 2.74 1.12 1.61
CA THR A 64 1.86 0.36 2.50
C THR A 64 2.66 -0.71 3.26
N VAL A 65 2.62 -0.65 4.59
CA VAL A 65 3.46 -1.48 5.44
C VAL A 65 2.63 -2.33 6.39
N ALA A 66 2.74 -3.66 6.23
CA ALA A 66 2.12 -4.67 7.08
C ALA A 66 0.58 -4.58 7.20
N ALA A 67 -0.07 -4.06 6.17
CA ALA A 67 -1.52 -3.87 6.10
C ALA A 67 -2.21 -4.73 5.01
N LEU A 68 -1.44 -5.31 4.10
CA LEU A 68 -2.00 -6.12 3.00
C LEU A 68 -2.32 -7.54 3.44
N GLY A 69 -3.46 -8.03 3.05
CA GLY A 69 -3.96 -9.35 3.41
C GLY A 69 -4.76 -9.32 4.72
N PHE A 70 -5.02 -10.46 5.31
CA PHE A 70 -5.83 -10.66 6.52
C PHE A 70 -7.29 -10.15 6.44
N GLY A 71 -7.72 -9.62 5.29
CA GLY A 71 -9.03 -8.98 5.14
C GLY A 71 -9.06 -7.50 5.49
N ASP A 72 -7.92 -6.90 5.88
CA ASP A 72 -7.83 -5.47 6.20
C ASP A 72 -7.81 -4.64 4.92
N ILE A 73 -6.82 -4.86 4.05
CA ILE A 73 -6.75 -4.23 2.72
C ILE A 73 -6.84 -5.34 1.67
N PRO A 74 -7.95 -5.45 0.93
CA PRO A 74 -8.11 -6.45 -0.13
C PRO A 74 -7.30 -6.07 -1.38
N PRO A 75 -7.05 -7.03 -2.30
CA PRO A 75 -6.32 -6.77 -3.55
C PRO A 75 -6.90 -5.63 -4.39
N GLU A 76 -8.22 -5.46 -4.39
CA GLU A 76 -8.95 -4.41 -5.13
C GLU A 76 -8.61 -3.02 -4.58
N ALA A 77 -8.59 -2.84 -3.26
CA ALA A 77 -8.20 -1.58 -2.63
C ALA A 77 -6.73 -1.25 -2.89
N PHE A 78 -5.84 -2.26 -2.83
CA PHE A 78 -4.44 -2.08 -3.20
C PHE A 78 -4.28 -1.69 -4.67
N ALA A 79 -5.04 -2.32 -5.59
CA ALA A 79 -5.00 -2.00 -7.01
C ALA A 79 -5.50 -0.56 -7.27
N ALA A 80 -6.56 -0.13 -6.59
CA ALA A 80 -7.06 1.25 -6.69
C ALA A 80 -6.00 2.27 -6.23
N ALA A 81 -5.38 2.06 -5.05
CA ALA A 81 -4.30 2.92 -4.58
C ALA A 81 -3.08 2.92 -5.52
N TYR A 82 -2.71 1.74 -6.04
CA TYR A 82 -1.64 1.60 -7.02
C TYR A 82 -1.91 2.42 -8.30
N ASN A 83 -3.16 2.41 -8.77
CA ASN A 83 -3.55 3.10 -10.00
C ASN A 83 -3.50 4.63 -9.86
N LEU A 84 -3.61 5.17 -8.65
CA LEU A 84 -3.42 6.60 -8.37
C LEU A 84 -1.96 7.07 -8.51
N VAL A 85 -0.98 6.16 -8.53
CA VAL A 85 0.43 6.50 -8.75
C VAL A 85 0.67 6.75 -10.24
N GLU A 86 1.40 7.83 -10.57
CA GLU A 86 1.82 8.10 -11.95
C GLU A 86 2.71 6.99 -12.52
N PRO A 87 2.65 6.68 -13.83
CA PRO A 87 3.61 5.80 -14.47
C PRO A 87 5.05 6.27 -14.23
N GLY A 88 5.95 5.35 -13.88
CA GLY A 88 7.31 5.64 -13.44
C GLY A 88 7.44 5.92 -11.95
N GLY A 89 6.32 6.05 -11.23
CA GLY A 89 6.33 6.19 -9.78
C GLY A 89 6.66 4.88 -9.05
N LEU A 90 7.05 4.99 -7.79
CA LEU A 90 7.47 3.86 -6.98
C LEU A 90 6.35 3.38 -6.06
N VAL A 91 6.22 2.07 -5.94
CA VAL A 91 5.31 1.45 -4.97
C VAL A 91 6.10 0.55 -4.05
N ALA A 92 6.12 0.91 -2.76
CA ALA A 92 6.78 0.14 -1.71
C ALA A 92 5.73 -0.51 -0.80
N PHE A 93 5.77 -1.81 -0.68
CA PHE A 93 4.82 -2.52 0.18
C PHE A 93 5.45 -3.69 0.91
N THR A 94 4.88 -4.03 2.06
CA THR A 94 5.23 -5.25 2.76
C THR A 94 4.00 -6.12 2.94
N ILE A 95 4.15 -7.39 2.70
CA ILE A 95 3.07 -8.37 2.77
C ILE A 95 3.57 -9.64 3.47
N LYS A 96 2.68 -10.29 4.22
CA LYS A 96 3.01 -11.59 4.82
C LYS A 96 3.31 -12.60 3.73
N GLU A 97 4.34 -13.41 3.93
CA GLU A 97 4.83 -14.38 2.95
C GLU A 97 3.73 -15.33 2.43
N ASP A 98 2.80 -15.72 3.30
CA ASP A 98 1.70 -16.62 2.95
C ASP A 98 0.78 -16.04 1.86
N PHE A 99 0.57 -14.71 1.84
CA PHE A 99 -0.30 -14.03 0.86
C PHE A 99 0.32 -13.84 -0.52
N ILE A 100 1.59 -14.18 -0.69
CA ILE A 100 2.27 -14.21 -1.99
C ILE A 100 2.76 -15.61 -2.35
N ALA A 101 2.41 -16.62 -1.56
CA ALA A 101 2.65 -18.03 -1.87
C ALA A 101 1.76 -18.52 -3.02
N ALA A 102 2.13 -19.65 -3.63
CA ALA A 102 1.42 -20.17 -4.80
C ALA A 102 -0.01 -20.64 -4.50
N ASP A 103 -0.27 -21.03 -3.25
CA ASP A 103 -1.54 -21.52 -2.73
C ASP A 103 -2.35 -20.45 -1.98
N ASP A 104 -1.96 -19.17 -2.12
CA ASP A 104 -2.68 -18.05 -1.53
C ASP A 104 -4.12 -17.94 -2.02
N GLY A 105 -5.06 -17.92 -1.06
CA GLY A 105 -6.49 -17.74 -1.31
C GLY A 105 -6.96 -16.28 -1.24
N SER A 106 -6.11 -15.33 -0.80
CA SER A 106 -6.47 -13.91 -0.66
C SER A 106 -6.56 -13.17 -2.00
N GLY A 107 -5.89 -13.70 -3.03
CA GLY A 107 -5.80 -13.07 -4.36
C GLY A 107 -4.54 -12.23 -4.58
N PHE A 108 -3.79 -11.86 -3.55
CA PHE A 108 -2.57 -11.07 -3.69
C PHE A 108 -1.48 -11.76 -4.50
N SER A 109 -1.28 -13.07 -4.29
CA SER A 109 -0.30 -13.84 -5.07
C SER A 109 -0.60 -13.76 -6.57
N ARG A 110 -1.87 -13.89 -6.94
CA ARG A 110 -2.32 -13.80 -8.34
C ARG A 110 -2.13 -12.39 -8.89
N LEU A 111 -2.56 -11.37 -8.15
CA LEU A 111 -2.43 -9.97 -8.56
C LEU A 111 -0.97 -9.58 -8.82
N VAL A 112 -0.11 -9.80 -7.83
CA VAL A 112 1.31 -9.40 -7.91
C VAL A 112 2.05 -10.17 -9.00
N ARG A 113 1.82 -11.50 -9.09
CA ARG A 113 2.46 -12.32 -10.12
C ARG A 113 2.04 -11.89 -11.52
N ARG A 114 0.73 -11.72 -11.73
CA ARG A 114 0.19 -11.26 -13.01
C ARG A 114 0.77 -9.90 -13.39
N ALA A 115 0.81 -8.95 -12.48
CA ALA A 115 1.34 -7.61 -12.73
C ALA A 115 2.83 -7.62 -13.12
N LEU A 116 3.64 -8.50 -12.50
CA LEU A 116 5.03 -8.69 -12.87
C LEU A 116 5.18 -9.38 -14.23
N ASP A 117 4.40 -10.42 -14.49
CA ASP A 117 4.45 -11.20 -15.75
C ASP A 117 3.97 -10.38 -16.96
N GLU A 118 2.93 -9.54 -16.79
CA GLU A 118 2.40 -8.64 -17.82
C GLU A 118 3.19 -7.32 -17.93
N GLY A 119 4.13 -7.06 -17.04
CA GLY A 119 4.97 -5.86 -17.06
C GLY A 119 4.27 -4.60 -16.56
N SER A 120 3.14 -4.70 -15.87
CA SER A 120 2.50 -3.55 -15.20
C SER A 120 3.28 -3.08 -14.00
N MET A 121 4.04 -3.99 -13.35
CA MET A 121 5.02 -3.73 -12.31
C MET A 121 6.41 -4.14 -12.78
N ASP A 122 7.40 -3.28 -12.55
CA ASP A 122 8.81 -3.60 -12.73
C ASP A 122 9.49 -3.74 -11.36
N LEU A 123 10.01 -4.93 -11.06
CA LEU A 123 10.56 -5.25 -9.75
C LEU A 123 11.94 -4.63 -9.55
N GLY A 124 12.03 -3.61 -8.71
CA GLY A 124 13.28 -2.97 -8.31
C GLY A 124 13.98 -3.68 -7.16
N ALA A 125 13.24 -4.09 -6.13
CA ALA A 125 13.81 -4.79 -4.98
C ALA A 125 12.80 -5.73 -4.34
N ARG A 126 13.32 -6.84 -3.79
CA ARG A 126 12.54 -7.80 -2.98
C ARG A 126 13.39 -8.30 -1.83
N ARG A 127 12.85 -8.27 -0.62
CA ARG A 127 13.53 -8.76 0.58
C ARG A 127 12.58 -9.50 1.49
N ARG A 128 12.91 -10.75 1.84
CA ARG A 128 12.25 -11.50 2.91
C ARG A 128 12.88 -11.12 4.26
N TYR A 129 12.04 -10.88 5.28
CA TYR A 129 12.51 -10.56 6.62
C TYR A 129 11.56 -11.12 7.69
N ARG A 130 12.10 -11.33 8.90
CA ARG A 130 11.27 -11.66 10.06
C ARG A 130 10.63 -10.36 10.58
N HIS A 131 9.30 -10.28 10.47
CA HIS A 131 8.54 -9.12 10.91
C HIS A 131 8.36 -9.12 12.43
N ARG A 132 7.86 -10.23 12.99
CA ARG A 132 7.64 -10.43 14.42
C ARG A 132 7.56 -11.93 14.75
N LEU A 133 7.40 -12.24 16.02
CA LEU A 133 6.96 -13.56 16.45
C LEU A 133 5.45 -13.63 16.52
N SER A 134 4.89 -14.81 16.25
CA SER A 134 3.48 -15.12 16.53
C SER A 134 3.23 -15.26 18.04
N VAL A 135 1.96 -15.38 18.43
CA VAL A 135 1.58 -15.66 19.82
C VAL A 135 2.24 -16.95 20.34
N ASP A 136 2.43 -17.94 19.46
CA ASP A 136 3.07 -19.23 19.78
C ASP A 136 4.60 -19.18 19.65
N GLY A 137 5.19 -17.97 19.51
CA GLY A 137 6.64 -17.79 19.43
C GLY A 137 7.27 -18.17 18.08
N GLN A 138 6.47 -18.48 17.06
CA GLN A 138 6.98 -18.80 15.71
C GLN A 138 7.31 -17.54 14.93
N PRO A 139 8.38 -17.52 14.11
CA PRO A 139 8.73 -16.36 13.32
C PRO A 139 7.70 -16.12 12.20
N LEU A 140 7.13 -14.92 12.15
CA LEU A 140 6.31 -14.45 11.04
C LEU A 140 7.18 -13.72 10.04
N HIS A 141 7.20 -14.24 8.81
CA HIS A 141 7.97 -13.65 7.74
C HIS A 141 7.10 -12.80 6.82
N TYR A 142 7.66 -11.69 6.42
CA TYR A 142 7.10 -10.78 5.43
C TYR A 142 8.07 -10.60 4.29
N VAL A 143 7.53 -10.21 3.16
CA VAL A 143 8.30 -9.80 1.98
C VAL A 143 8.07 -8.31 1.77
N ALA A 144 9.15 -7.54 1.76
CA ALA A 144 9.16 -6.17 1.31
C ALA A 144 9.45 -6.17 -0.20
N MET A 145 8.66 -5.39 -0.93
CA MET A 145 8.84 -5.19 -2.36
C MET A 145 8.86 -3.70 -2.66
N VAL A 146 9.73 -3.31 -3.59
CA VAL A 146 9.72 -2.00 -4.22
C VAL A 146 9.61 -2.24 -5.73
N VAL A 147 8.56 -1.72 -6.32
CA VAL A 147 8.30 -1.84 -7.76
C VAL A 147 8.14 -0.46 -8.37
N GLU A 148 8.47 -0.31 -9.64
CA GLU A 148 8.12 0.84 -10.45
C GLU A 148 6.80 0.55 -11.19
N LYS A 149 5.86 1.48 -11.13
CA LYS A 149 4.61 1.39 -11.89
C LYS A 149 4.87 1.62 -13.37
N ARG A 150 4.42 0.71 -14.21
CA ARG A 150 4.49 0.82 -15.69
C ARG A 150 3.10 1.04 -16.29
N ALA A 151 2.09 0.36 -15.77
CA ALA A 151 0.71 0.48 -16.21
C ALA A 151 -0.24 0.21 -15.04
N ASP A 152 -1.52 0.53 -15.22
CA ASP A 152 -2.56 0.28 -14.24
C ASP A 152 -2.82 -1.22 -14.05
N LEU A 153 -3.20 -1.57 -12.82
CA LEU A 153 -3.71 -2.89 -12.49
C LEU A 153 -5.20 -2.98 -12.81
N PRO A 154 -5.70 -4.17 -13.21
CA PRO A 154 -7.13 -4.35 -13.40
C PRO A 154 -7.85 -4.15 -12.06
N LEU A 155 -8.89 -3.32 -12.06
CA LEU A 155 -9.89 -3.28 -11.01
C LEU A 155 -10.87 -4.42 -11.30
N ALA A 156 -11.08 -5.31 -10.33
CA ALA A 156 -11.94 -6.49 -10.48
C ALA A 156 -13.41 -6.10 -10.63
#